data_8bd5f4321bd03e220dd1c93e7d406512
#
_entry.id   8bd5f4321bd03e220dd1c93e7d406512
#
_cell.length_a   1.000
_cell.length_b   1.000
_cell.length_c   1.000
_cell.angle_alpha   90.00
_cell.angle_beta   90.00
_cell.angle_gamma   90.00
#
_symmetry.space_group_name_H-M   'P 1'
#
loop_
_entity.id
_entity.type
_entity.pdbx_description
1 polymer ?
#
loop_
_entity_poly.entity_id
_entity_poly.type
_entity_poly.pdbx_seq_one_letter_code
_entity_poly.pdbx_strand_id
1 'polypeptide(L)'
;MNFVFISPYFPHTYWNFCDRLKKNGVNVLGIGDAPYDSLEGNLKAALTEYYRVDTLESYEQVFKAVAFFSFKYGKIDWLESNNEYWLIQDAKLRTDFNITSGVKYEEIGAWKHKYGMKPVYASADIPTARSHLVTDEAAAKAFLADIGGYPVIVKPDVGVGAADTWKLENDEDFADFFQNKPDVPYVMEEFIYGDIYSYDAIVDSHGEPLFENSAVFPPSIADLVNNDLELAYYTLKEVPPALQELGRRTVKAFKVKSRFVHFEFFRLTMARKGLGEVGDFVALEVNMRPAGGYTPDMMDYGHATDVYTIWADMITADKRLLPASGKDHWCVYASRKDSRTYRHTHEEIMAKYGDRITMCERMPEIMWATMGCMMYMAQAYSEQEVQEFIRFVQEWA
;
A
#
# COMPACT_ATOMS: atom_id res chain seq x y z
N MET A 1 -18.17 19.74 -7.97
CA MET A 1 -16.73 19.35 -7.82
C MET A 1 -16.36 18.45 -8.98
N ASN A 2 -15.22 18.71 -9.62
CA ASN A 2 -14.66 17.89 -10.70
C ASN A 2 -13.44 17.13 -10.17
N PHE A 3 -13.49 15.81 -10.19
CA PHE A 3 -12.43 14.93 -9.73
C PHE A 3 -11.88 14.14 -10.93
N VAL A 4 -10.59 14.26 -11.21
CA VAL A 4 -9.90 13.43 -12.19
C VAL A 4 -9.32 12.21 -11.48
N PHE A 5 -9.74 11.01 -11.87
CA PHE A 5 -9.23 9.74 -11.36
C PHE A 5 -8.37 9.06 -12.44
N ILE A 6 -7.06 8.88 -12.15
CA ILE A 6 -6.12 8.24 -13.08
C ILE A 6 -6.08 6.75 -12.81
N SER A 7 -6.15 5.92 -13.86
CA SER A 7 -6.18 4.45 -13.78
C SER A 7 -7.31 3.89 -12.88
N PRO A 8 -8.57 4.28 -13.10
CA PRO A 8 -9.67 3.91 -12.18
C PRO A 8 -10.05 2.41 -12.22
N TYR A 9 -9.49 1.64 -13.16
CA TYR A 9 -9.74 0.21 -13.36
C TYR A 9 -8.69 -0.70 -12.70
N PHE A 10 -7.61 -0.12 -12.14
CA PHE A 10 -6.56 -0.93 -11.51
C PHE A 10 -6.04 -0.30 -10.22
N PRO A 11 -6.03 -1.05 -9.11
CA PRO A 11 -6.68 -2.35 -8.84
C PRO A 11 -8.16 -2.37 -9.21
N HIS A 12 -8.71 -3.57 -9.56
CA HIS A 12 -10.08 -3.66 -10.06
C HIS A 12 -11.15 -3.19 -9.05
N THR A 13 -10.85 -3.19 -7.74
CA THR A 13 -11.73 -2.68 -6.68
C THR A 13 -11.81 -1.16 -6.64
N TYR A 14 -10.96 -0.42 -7.40
CA TYR A 14 -10.89 1.05 -7.36
C TYR A 14 -12.14 1.75 -7.93
N TRP A 15 -12.99 1.02 -8.68
CA TRP A 15 -14.31 1.54 -9.06
C TRP A 15 -15.15 1.96 -7.83
N ASN A 16 -14.89 1.37 -6.65
CA ASN A 16 -15.57 1.74 -5.40
C ASN A 16 -15.28 3.19 -5.01
N PHE A 17 -14.04 3.67 -5.14
CA PHE A 17 -13.70 5.09 -4.92
C PHE A 17 -14.50 5.99 -5.86
N CYS A 18 -14.57 5.63 -7.14
CA CYS A 18 -15.33 6.38 -8.15
C CYS A 18 -16.83 6.40 -7.83
N ASP A 19 -17.39 5.26 -7.46
CA ASP A 19 -18.82 5.12 -7.13
C ASP A 19 -19.21 5.98 -5.92
N ARG A 20 -18.40 5.95 -4.85
CA ARG A 20 -18.69 6.74 -3.63
C ARG A 20 -18.53 8.23 -3.88
N LEU A 21 -17.55 8.67 -4.66
CA LEU A 21 -17.44 10.06 -5.11
C LEU A 21 -18.69 10.49 -5.89
N LYS A 22 -19.15 9.67 -6.85
CA LYS A 22 -20.35 9.97 -7.64
C LYS A 22 -21.59 10.05 -6.78
N LYS A 23 -21.75 9.15 -5.80
CA LYS A 23 -22.85 9.18 -4.82
C LYS A 23 -22.84 10.46 -3.99
N ASN A 24 -21.66 11.04 -3.74
CA ASN A 24 -21.49 12.33 -3.08
C ASN A 24 -21.65 13.54 -4.05
N GLY A 25 -22.14 13.32 -5.28
CA GLY A 25 -22.44 14.39 -6.24
C GLY A 25 -21.20 14.94 -6.98
N VAL A 26 -20.08 14.20 -7.01
CA VAL A 26 -18.87 14.59 -7.70
C VAL A 26 -18.93 14.17 -9.18
N ASN A 27 -18.46 15.01 -10.09
CA ASN A 27 -18.17 14.63 -11.47
C ASN A 27 -16.87 13.83 -11.49
N VAL A 28 -16.96 12.51 -11.64
CA VAL A 28 -15.80 11.60 -11.68
C VAL A 28 -15.34 11.41 -13.10
N LEU A 29 -14.17 11.94 -13.42
CA LEU A 29 -13.59 12.02 -14.76
C LEU A 29 -12.41 11.04 -14.83
N GLY A 30 -12.62 9.87 -15.43
CA GLY A 30 -11.60 8.81 -15.51
C GLY A 30 -10.63 9.03 -16.66
N ILE A 31 -9.33 8.83 -16.42
CA ILE A 31 -8.30 8.76 -17.45
C ILE A 31 -7.62 7.39 -17.36
N GLY A 32 -7.50 6.70 -18.51
CA GLY A 32 -6.83 5.41 -18.56
C GLY A 32 -6.48 4.97 -19.97
N ASP A 33 -5.68 3.91 -20.10
CA ASP A 33 -5.27 3.34 -21.38
C ASP A 33 -6.07 2.08 -21.77
N ALA A 34 -6.84 1.51 -20.84
CA ALA A 34 -7.75 0.42 -21.14
C ALA A 34 -8.86 0.86 -22.12
N PRO A 35 -9.23 0.02 -23.13
CA PRO A 35 -10.38 0.28 -23.98
C PRO A 35 -11.67 0.43 -23.17
N TYR A 36 -12.51 1.40 -23.51
CA TYR A 36 -13.77 1.62 -22.76
C TYR A 36 -14.64 0.36 -22.69
N ASP A 37 -14.70 -0.42 -23.77
CA ASP A 37 -15.53 -1.63 -23.84
C ASP A 37 -15.05 -2.73 -22.88
N SER A 38 -13.75 -2.75 -22.54
CA SER A 38 -13.16 -3.70 -21.59
C SER A 38 -13.35 -3.30 -20.11
N LEU A 39 -13.78 -2.06 -19.85
CA LEU A 39 -14.05 -1.63 -18.47
C LEU A 39 -15.26 -2.37 -17.91
N GLU A 40 -15.19 -2.68 -16.62
CA GLU A 40 -16.29 -3.29 -15.89
C GLU A 40 -17.54 -2.41 -15.84
N GLY A 41 -18.71 -3.03 -15.80
CA GLY A 41 -20.00 -2.33 -15.77
C GLY A 41 -20.14 -1.36 -14.57
N ASN A 42 -19.63 -1.77 -13.41
CA ASN A 42 -19.64 -0.97 -12.20
C ASN A 42 -18.80 0.31 -12.36
N LEU A 43 -17.60 0.19 -12.95
CA LEU A 43 -16.76 1.35 -13.22
C LEU A 43 -17.40 2.29 -14.24
N LYS A 44 -17.93 1.76 -15.35
CA LYS A 44 -18.66 2.56 -16.34
C LYS A 44 -19.82 3.36 -15.71
N ALA A 45 -20.56 2.72 -14.78
CA ALA A 45 -21.64 3.37 -14.06
C ALA A 45 -21.15 4.43 -13.07
N ALA A 46 -19.96 4.23 -12.48
CA ALA A 46 -19.36 5.15 -11.49
C ALA A 46 -18.73 6.40 -12.13
N LEU A 47 -18.31 6.35 -13.39
CA LEU A 47 -17.72 7.49 -14.07
C LEU A 47 -18.78 8.45 -14.66
N THR A 48 -18.45 9.75 -14.70
CA THR A 48 -19.20 10.75 -15.46
C THR A 48 -18.74 10.73 -16.92
N GLU A 49 -17.43 10.60 -17.14
CA GLU A 49 -16.81 10.45 -18.46
C GLU A 49 -15.47 9.71 -18.31
N TYR A 50 -15.07 9.02 -19.38
CA TYR A 50 -13.80 8.35 -19.49
C TYR A 50 -13.03 8.85 -20.71
N TYR A 51 -11.78 9.28 -20.50
CA TYR A 51 -10.87 9.67 -21.57
C TYR A 51 -9.80 8.59 -21.72
N ARG A 52 -9.77 7.93 -22.88
CA ARG A 52 -8.75 6.94 -23.17
C ARG A 52 -7.50 7.62 -23.74
N VAL A 53 -6.35 7.29 -23.19
CA VAL A 53 -5.01 7.58 -23.74
C VAL A 53 -4.44 6.30 -24.37
N ASP A 54 -3.37 6.37 -25.16
CA ASP A 54 -2.72 5.17 -25.69
C ASP A 54 -1.89 4.48 -24.61
N THR A 55 -1.24 5.28 -23.73
CA THR A 55 -0.51 4.81 -22.57
C THR A 55 -0.48 5.87 -21.49
N LEU A 56 -0.70 5.44 -20.23
CA LEU A 56 -0.57 6.30 -19.06
C LEU A 56 0.89 6.70 -18.76
N GLU A 57 1.88 6.01 -19.33
CA GLU A 57 3.30 6.37 -19.24
C GLU A 57 3.63 7.68 -19.99
N SER A 58 2.81 8.08 -20.96
CA SER A 58 3.00 9.32 -21.69
C SER A 58 2.38 10.49 -20.92
N TYR A 59 3.22 11.23 -20.18
CA TYR A 59 2.79 12.45 -19.48
C TYR A 59 2.02 13.40 -20.39
N GLU A 60 2.50 13.61 -21.65
CA GLU A 60 1.85 14.51 -22.61
C GLU A 60 0.41 14.09 -22.94
N GLN A 61 0.15 12.79 -23.10
CA GLN A 61 -1.20 12.30 -23.38
C GLN A 61 -2.13 12.51 -22.18
N VAL A 62 -1.65 12.20 -20.96
CA VAL A 62 -2.44 12.41 -19.74
C VAL A 62 -2.68 13.90 -19.49
N PHE A 63 -1.67 14.77 -19.71
CA PHE A 63 -1.83 16.23 -19.65
C PHE A 63 -2.92 16.73 -20.60
N LYS A 64 -2.93 16.26 -21.86
CA LYS A 64 -3.98 16.60 -22.85
C LYS A 64 -5.37 16.14 -22.40
N ALA A 65 -5.48 14.98 -21.77
CA ALA A 65 -6.75 14.48 -21.21
C ALA A 65 -7.25 15.36 -20.07
N VAL A 66 -6.37 15.79 -19.15
CA VAL A 66 -6.73 16.74 -18.07
C VAL A 66 -7.13 18.09 -18.66
N ALA A 67 -6.41 18.59 -19.67
CA ALA A 67 -6.75 19.83 -20.36
C ALA A 67 -8.14 19.76 -21.05
N PHE A 68 -8.45 18.63 -21.69
CA PHE A 68 -9.78 18.37 -22.27
C PHE A 68 -10.87 18.42 -21.21
N PHE A 69 -10.69 17.76 -20.07
CA PHE A 69 -11.66 17.81 -18.97
C PHE A 69 -11.79 19.22 -18.39
N SER A 70 -10.67 19.94 -18.23
CA SER A 70 -10.69 21.33 -17.77
C SER A 70 -11.46 22.24 -18.72
N PHE A 71 -11.32 22.04 -20.04
CA PHE A 71 -12.09 22.78 -21.06
C PHE A 71 -13.58 22.46 -20.99
N LYS A 72 -13.95 21.17 -20.83
CA LYS A 72 -15.33 20.71 -20.91
C LYS A 72 -16.12 20.94 -19.61
N TYR A 73 -15.48 20.71 -18.45
CA TYR A 73 -16.13 20.72 -17.12
C TYR A 73 -15.74 21.91 -16.25
N GLY A 74 -14.76 22.71 -16.71
CA GLY A 74 -14.20 23.81 -15.93
C GLY A 74 -13.08 23.34 -15.00
N LYS A 75 -12.82 24.11 -13.94
CA LYS A 75 -11.72 23.83 -13.00
C LYS A 75 -11.76 22.40 -12.47
N ILE A 76 -10.62 21.74 -12.49
CA ILE A 76 -10.42 20.46 -11.80
C ILE A 76 -10.12 20.76 -10.34
N ASP A 77 -10.94 20.25 -9.42
CA ASP A 77 -10.80 20.46 -7.99
C ASP A 77 -9.85 19.43 -7.36
N TRP A 78 -9.88 18.18 -7.84
CA TRP A 78 -9.06 17.07 -7.36
C TRP A 78 -8.50 16.26 -8.52
N LEU A 79 -7.28 15.73 -8.33
CA LEU A 79 -6.66 14.76 -9.22
C LEU A 79 -5.91 13.74 -8.36
N GLU A 80 -6.21 12.45 -8.54
CA GLU A 80 -5.61 11.36 -7.77
C GLU A 80 -5.71 10.04 -8.52
N SER A 81 -4.72 9.17 -8.33
CA SER A 81 -4.76 7.76 -8.77
C SER A 81 -4.96 6.78 -7.63
N ASN A 82 -4.72 7.21 -6.39
CA ASN A 82 -4.59 6.33 -5.23
C ASN A 82 -3.56 5.19 -5.44
N ASN A 83 -2.56 5.42 -6.29
CA ASN A 83 -1.59 4.41 -6.68
C ASN A 83 -0.16 4.93 -6.58
N GLU A 84 0.70 4.14 -5.92
CA GLU A 84 2.10 4.49 -5.70
C GLU A 84 2.88 4.71 -7.02
N TYR A 85 2.55 3.97 -8.06
CA TYR A 85 3.22 4.07 -9.35
C TYR A 85 3.01 5.43 -10.01
N TRP A 86 1.79 5.99 -9.94
CA TRP A 86 1.43 7.26 -10.57
C TRP A 86 1.67 8.50 -9.70
N LEU A 87 2.11 8.34 -8.45
CA LEU A 87 2.19 9.41 -7.46
C LEU A 87 2.98 10.66 -7.94
N ILE A 88 4.10 10.44 -8.64
CA ILE A 88 4.91 11.53 -9.20
C ILE A 88 4.16 12.24 -10.35
N GLN A 89 3.53 11.47 -11.24
CA GLN A 89 2.74 12.01 -12.34
C GLN A 89 1.56 12.82 -11.84
N ASP A 90 0.84 12.30 -10.83
CA ASP A 90 -0.27 13.01 -10.19
C ASP A 90 0.19 14.35 -9.62
N ALA A 91 1.34 14.39 -8.94
CA ALA A 91 1.92 15.61 -8.38
C ALA A 91 2.33 16.63 -9.47
N LYS A 92 2.90 16.17 -10.58
CA LYS A 92 3.21 17.00 -11.75
C LYS A 92 1.95 17.62 -12.35
N LEU A 93 0.92 16.83 -12.58
CA LEU A 93 -0.37 17.31 -13.11
C LEU A 93 -1.02 18.32 -12.17
N ARG A 94 -0.97 18.09 -10.85
CA ARG A 94 -1.46 19.07 -9.86
C ARG A 94 -0.69 20.39 -9.93
N THR A 95 0.62 20.35 -10.17
CA THR A 95 1.44 21.54 -10.36
C THR A 95 1.03 22.29 -11.64
N ASP A 96 0.99 21.60 -12.78
CA ASP A 96 0.76 22.23 -14.09
C ASP A 96 -0.66 22.81 -14.24
N PHE A 97 -1.67 22.14 -13.65
CA PHE A 97 -3.06 22.63 -13.66
C PHE A 97 -3.42 23.46 -12.43
N ASN A 98 -2.46 23.79 -11.57
CA ASN A 98 -2.67 24.50 -10.31
C ASN A 98 -3.82 23.91 -9.47
N ILE A 99 -3.89 22.57 -9.38
CA ILE A 99 -4.81 21.85 -8.52
C ILE A 99 -4.25 21.92 -7.10
N THR A 100 -5.01 22.48 -6.16
CA THR A 100 -4.54 22.76 -4.80
C THR A 100 -4.84 21.64 -3.79
N SER A 101 -5.56 20.63 -4.18
CA SER A 101 -5.81 19.43 -3.40
C SER A 101 -4.71 18.39 -3.62
N GLY A 102 -3.99 18.04 -2.55
CA GLY A 102 -2.84 17.13 -2.62
C GLY A 102 -1.51 17.85 -2.88
N VAL A 103 -0.41 17.11 -2.71
CA VAL A 103 0.95 17.66 -2.85
C VAL A 103 1.31 17.93 -4.30
N LYS A 104 2.12 18.96 -4.51
CA LYS A 104 2.70 19.33 -5.80
C LYS A 104 4.07 18.67 -6.00
N TYR A 105 4.58 18.77 -7.23
CA TYR A 105 5.79 18.06 -7.64
C TYR A 105 7.01 18.40 -6.77
N GLU A 106 7.16 19.65 -6.37
CA GLU A 106 8.28 20.11 -5.55
C GLU A 106 8.28 19.54 -4.12
N GLU A 107 7.13 19.04 -3.67
CA GLU A 107 6.93 18.54 -2.31
C GLU A 107 6.98 16.99 -2.22
N ILE A 108 6.96 16.28 -3.37
CA ILE A 108 6.77 14.83 -3.42
C ILE A 108 8.00 14.03 -2.94
N GLY A 109 9.19 14.64 -2.91
CA GLY A 109 10.45 13.95 -2.69
C GLY A 109 10.48 13.06 -1.46
N ALA A 110 10.13 13.60 -0.30
CA ALA A 110 10.10 12.85 0.97
C ALA A 110 9.03 11.75 1.01
N TRP A 111 8.05 11.78 0.11
CA TRP A 111 6.98 10.78 0.04
C TRP A 111 7.33 9.61 -0.88
N LYS A 112 8.32 9.76 -1.75
CA LYS A 112 8.62 8.78 -2.81
C LYS A 112 10.02 8.16 -2.68
N HIS A 113 11.00 8.93 -2.23
CA HIS A 113 12.38 8.49 -2.09
C HIS A 113 12.62 7.90 -0.70
N LYS A 114 12.93 6.59 -0.63
CA LYS A 114 13.17 5.87 0.64
C LYS A 114 14.27 6.52 1.49
N TYR A 115 15.36 6.96 0.84
CA TYR A 115 16.41 7.69 1.53
C TYR A 115 15.93 9.08 2.00
N GLY A 116 15.06 9.73 1.23
CA GLY A 116 14.44 11.01 1.58
C GLY A 116 13.48 10.94 2.78
N MET A 117 12.93 9.77 3.11
CA MET A 117 12.09 9.56 4.28
C MET A 117 12.88 9.63 5.59
N LYS A 118 14.16 9.22 5.58
CA LYS A 118 14.99 9.09 6.79
C LYS A 118 15.18 10.40 7.58
N PRO A 119 15.49 11.54 6.96
CA PRO A 119 15.57 12.83 7.67
C PRO A 119 14.22 13.24 8.29
N VAL A 120 13.09 12.92 7.64
CA VAL A 120 11.76 13.22 8.17
C VAL A 120 11.48 12.40 9.43
N TYR A 121 11.75 11.09 9.40
CA TYR A 121 11.64 10.24 10.58
C TYR A 121 12.53 10.74 11.72
N ALA A 122 13.80 11.06 11.44
CA ALA A 122 14.74 11.55 12.44
C ALA A 122 14.28 12.86 13.08
N SER A 123 13.71 13.79 12.30
CA SER A 123 13.21 15.08 12.82
C SER A 123 12.01 14.95 13.79
N ALA A 124 11.36 13.80 13.79
CA ALA A 124 10.21 13.50 14.63
C ALA A 124 10.51 12.42 15.68
N ASP A 125 11.77 12.08 15.90
CA ASP A 125 12.23 11.01 16.82
C ASP A 125 11.55 9.65 16.54
N ILE A 126 11.26 9.36 15.26
CA ILE A 126 10.68 8.09 14.83
C ILE A 126 11.83 7.12 14.50
N PRO A 127 11.94 5.97 15.21
CA PRO A 127 13.03 5.02 14.96
C PRO A 127 12.88 4.41 13.57
N THR A 128 14.00 4.33 12.84
CA THR A 128 14.08 3.70 11.51
C THR A 128 15.46 3.09 11.31
N ALA A 129 15.56 2.06 10.47
CA ALA A 129 16.82 1.43 10.13
C ALA A 129 17.89 2.47 9.72
N ARG A 130 19.12 2.29 10.21
CA ARG A 130 20.26 3.06 9.69
C ARG A 130 20.40 2.78 8.20
N SER A 131 20.69 3.80 7.41
CA SER A 131 20.67 3.70 5.96
C SER A 131 21.79 4.50 5.31
N HIS A 132 22.19 4.06 4.12
CA HIS A 132 23.18 4.71 3.28
C HIS A 132 22.72 4.72 1.82
N LEU A 133 22.78 5.88 1.15
CA LEU A 133 22.58 5.94 -0.29
C LEU A 133 23.81 5.37 -0.98
N VAL A 134 23.66 4.29 -1.74
CA VAL A 134 24.77 3.59 -2.39
C VAL A 134 25.34 4.45 -3.51
N THR A 135 26.49 5.06 -3.28
CA THR A 135 27.23 5.86 -4.26
C THR A 135 28.32 5.03 -4.95
N ASP A 136 29.08 4.26 -4.17
CA ASP A 136 30.12 3.39 -4.63
C ASP A 136 30.38 2.23 -3.64
N GLU A 137 31.15 1.25 -4.07
CA GLU A 137 31.43 0.05 -3.29
C GLU A 137 32.21 0.34 -2.00
N ALA A 138 33.13 1.31 -2.01
CA ALA A 138 33.96 1.63 -0.85
C ALA A 138 33.12 2.29 0.26
N ALA A 139 32.24 3.22 -0.10
CA ALA A 139 31.30 3.85 0.82
C ALA A 139 30.30 2.84 1.41
N ALA A 140 29.79 1.91 0.59
CA ALA A 140 28.91 0.85 1.04
C ALA A 140 29.60 -0.11 2.02
N LYS A 141 30.87 -0.48 1.79
CA LYS A 141 31.69 -1.27 2.73
C LYS A 141 31.94 -0.55 4.05
N ALA A 142 32.19 0.76 3.99
CA ALA A 142 32.38 1.57 5.19
C ALA A 142 31.08 1.61 6.03
N PHE A 143 29.94 1.80 5.38
CA PHE A 143 28.62 1.73 6.06
C PHE A 143 28.37 0.35 6.67
N LEU A 144 28.64 -0.74 5.92
CA LEU A 144 28.52 -2.10 6.42
C LEU A 144 29.33 -2.33 7.70
N ALA A 145 30.58 -1.84 7.74
CA ALA A 145 31.43 -1.93 8.93
C ALA A 145 30.86 -1.12 10.11
N ASP A 146 30.29 0.08 9.86
CA ASP A 146 29.70 0.94 10.90
C ASP A 146 28.45 0.30 11.55
N ILE A 147 27.61 -0.40 10.78
CA ILE A 147 26.41 -1.07 11.30
C ILE A 147 26.70 -2.41 11.98
N GLY A 148 27.94 -2.92 11.90
CA GLY A 148 28.36 -4.17 12.54
C GLY A 148 28.31 -5.40 11.65
N GLY A 149 28.24 -5.23 10.31
CA GLY A 149 28.30 -6.32 9.33
C GLY A 149 26.92 -6.77 8.82
N TYR A 150 26.92 -7.94 8.21
CA TYR A 150 25.74 -8.56 7.63
C TYR A 150 24.75 -9.11 8.68
N PRO A 151 23.47 -9.38 8.29
CA PRO A 151 22.90 -9.10 6.98
C PRO A 151 22.52 -7.63 6.80
N VAL A 152 22.36 -7.20 5.53
CA VAL A 152 21.83 -5.91 5.12
C VAL A 152 20.79 -6.07 4.01
N ILE A 153 19.89 -5.11 3.90
CA ILE A 153 18.97 -5.00 2.78
C ILE A 153 19.45 -3.89 1.85
N VAL A 154 19.42 -4.16 0.54
CA VAL A 154 19.70 -3.16 -0.49
C VAL A 154 18.51 -3.13 -1.46
N LYS A 155 17.91 -1.96 -1.63
CA LYS A 155 16.69 -1.80 -2.41
C LYS A 155 16.73 -0.50 -3.23
N PRO A 156 16.03 -0.41 -4.39
CA PRO A 156 15.92 0.83 -5.13
C PRO A 156 15.34 1.96 -4.25
N ASP A 157 15.92 3.17 -4.37
CA ASP A 157 15.42 4.35 -3.64
C ASP A 157 13.97 4.69 -4.03
N VAL A 158 13.61 4.44 -5.29
CA VAL A 158 12.25 4.55 -5.81
C VAL A 158 11.84 3.20 -6.39
N GLY A 159 10.74 2.63 -5.91
CA GLY A 159 10.23 1.32 -6.35
C GLY A 159 8.98 0.93 -5.57
N VAL A 160 8.30 -0.12 -6.04
CA VAL A 160 7.08 -0.67 -5.42
C VAL A 160 7.19 -2.19 -5.29
N GLY A 161 6.57 -2.77 -4.26
CA GLY A 161 6.38 -4.21 -4.14
C GLY A 161 7.65 -5.03 -3.94
N ALA A 162 8.68 -4.48 -3.30
CA ALA A 162 9.97 -5.16 -3.02
C ALA A 162 10.74 -5.61 -4.29
N ALA A 163 10.39 -5.13 -5.49
CA ALA A 163 11.13 -5.42 -6.71
C ALA A 163 12.60 -4.98 -6.58
N ASP A 164 13.52 -5.80 -7.11
CA ASP A 164 14.96 -5.56 -7.09
C ASP A 164 15.55 -5.32 -5.68
N THR A 165 14.90 -5.88 -4.65
CA THR A 165 15.38 -5.86 -3.26
C THR A 165 16.30 -7.06 -3.03
N TRP A 166 17.51 -6.79 -2.52
CA TRP A 166 18.52 -7.80 -2.23
C TRP A 166 18.74 -7.88 -0.72
N LYS A 167 18.80 -9.10 -0.19
CA LYS A 167 19.34 -9.38 1.14
C LYS A 167 20.76 -9.86 0.96
N LEU A 168 21.74 -9.12 1.49
CA LEU A 168 23.15 -9.50 1.41
C LEU A 168 23.53 -10.11 2.76
N GLU A 169 24.02 -11.35 2.75
CA GLU A 169 24.37 -12.12 3.95
C GLU A 169 25.87 -12.29 4.14
N ASN A 170 26.67 -11.99 3.08
CA ASN A 170 28.10 -12.18 3.06
C ASN A 170 28.77 -11.35 1.94
N ASP A 171 30.11 -11.43 1.84
CA ASP A 171 30.88 -10.68 0.86
C ASP A 171 30.65 -11.16 -0.60
N GLU A 172 30.22 -12.41 -0.81
CA GLU A 172 29.89 -12.92 -2.15
C GLU A 172 28.59 -12.28 -2.65
N ASP A 173 27.55 -12.24 -1.83
CA ASP A 173 26.29 -11.53 -2.14
C ASP A 173 26.53 -10.04 -2.41
N PHE A 174 27.43 -9.43 -1.63
CA PHE A 174 27.80 -8.04 -1.80
C PHE A 174 28.47 -7.79 -3.16
N ALA A 175 29.41 -8.65 -3.56
CA ALA A 175 30.08 -8.54 -4.85
C ALA A 175 29.12 -8.79 -6.02
N ASP A 176 28.22 -9.79 -5.88
CA ASP A 176 27.20 -10.10 -6.88
C ASP A 176 26.22 -8.92 -7.07
N PHE A 177 25.77 -8.29 -5.99
CA PHE A 177 24.95 -7.08 -6.05
C PHE A 177 25.64 -5.98 -6.88
N PHE A 178 26.90 -5.63 -6.58
CA PHE A 178 27.59 -4.56 -7.31
C PHE A 178 27.85 -4.90 -8.78
N GLN A 179 27.99 -6.17 -9.10
CA GLN A 179 28.17 -6.63 -10.49
C GLN A 179 26.88 -6.62 -11.30
N ASN A 180 25.72 -6.92 -10.66
CA ASN A 180 24.48 -7.22 -11.37
C ASN A 180 23.35 -6.20 -11.09
N LYS A 181 23.52 -5.26 -10.14
CA LYS A 181 22.46 -4.28 -9.82
C LYS A 181 22.05 -3.44 -11.04
N PRO A 182 20.77 -3.14 -11.23
CA PRO A 182 20.33 -2.14 -12.20
C PRO A 182 20.98 -0.78 -11.98
N ASP A 183 21.10 0.00 -13.06
CA ASP A 183 21.65 1.38 -13.01
C ASP A 183 20.61 2.39 -12.53
N VAL A 184 20.20 2.21 -11.27
CA VAL A 184 19.31 3.12 -10.55
C VAL A 184 19.89 3.39 -9.15
N PRO A 185 19.48 4.49 -8.47
CA PRO A 185 19.88 4.73 -7.10
C PRO A 185 19.36 3.65 -6.15
N TYR A 186 20.25 3.15 -5.28
CA TYR A 186 19.94 2.16 -4.26
C TYR A 186 20.19 2.70 -2.85
N VAL A 187 19.38 2.24 -1.90
CA VAL A 187 19.57 2.47 -0.46
C VAL A 187 19.94 1.16 0.20
N MET A 188 21.06 1.16 0.94
CA MET A 188 21.47 0.08 1.82
C MET A 188 20.98 0.37 3.23
N GLU A 189 20.36 -0.61 3.89
CA GLU A 189 19.81 -0.49 5.24
C GLU A 189 20.30 -1.65 6.12
N GLU A 190 20.50 -1.36 7.41
CA GLU A 190 20.70 -2.45 8.38
C GLU A 190 19.47 -3.36 8.40
N PHE A 191 19.69 -4.65 8.55
CA PHE A 191 18.61 -5.63 8.59
C PHE A 191 17.88 -5.58 9.94
N ILE A 192 16.56 -5.51 9.87
CA ILE A 192 15.67 -5.48 11.02
C ILE A 192 14.99 -6.84 11.17
N TYR A 193 15.16 -7.46 12.34
CA TYR A 193 14.41 -8.67 12.72
C TYR A 193 13.07 -8.26 13.33
N GLY A 194 11.99 -8.45 12.59
CA GLY A 194 10.66 -8.04 13.03
C GLY A 194 9.57 -8.45 12.05
N ASP A 195 8.35 -8.53 12.56
CA ASP A 195 7.15 -8.74 11.75
C ASP A 195 6.67 -7.40 11.19
N ILE A 196 6.19 -7.40 9.94
CA ILE A 196 5.67 -6.18 9.30
C ILE A 196 4.23 -5.95 9.75
N TYR A 197 4.00 -4.75 10.28
CA TYR A 197 2.70 -4.20 10.61
C TYR A 197 2.44 -2.96 9.76
N SER A 198 1.22 -2.77 9.28
CA SER A 198 0.81 -1.49 8.71
C SER A 198 0.15 -0.60 9.75
N TYR A 199 0.27 0.71 9.52
CA TYR A 199 -0.66 1.72 10.01
C TYR A 199 -1.33 2.35 8.80
N ASP A 200 -2.62 2.10 8.65
CA ASP A 200 -3.44 2.61 7.57
C ASP A 200 -4.37 3.68 8.12
N ALA A 201 -4.51 4.81 7.42
CA ALA A 201 -5.42 5.85 7.87
C ALA A 201 -6.01 6.66 6.71
N ILE A 202 -7.25 7.13 6.89
CA ILE A 202 -7.84 8.19 6.09
C ILE A 202 -7.73 9.46 6.92
N VAL A 203 -6.99 10.45 6.39
CA VAL A 203 -6.58 11.66 7.10
C VAL A 203 -7.28 12.87 6.49
N ASP A 204 -7.83 13.75 7.31
CA ASP A 204 -8.49 14.98 6.91
C ASP A 204 -7.53 16.12 6.52
N SER A 205 -8.05 17.31 6.20
CA SER A 205 -7.23 18.47 5.81
C SER A 205 -6.41 19.06 6.96
N HIS A 206 -6.67 18.67 8.20
CA HIS A 206 -5.95 19.10 9.40
C HIS A 206 -4.86 18.12 9.82
N GLY A 207 -4.80 16.95 9.17
CA GLY A 207 -3.87 15.87 9.55
C GLY A 207 -4.40 14.98 10.66
N GLU A 208 -5.72 15.00 10.91
CA GLU A 208 -6.35 14.14 11.90
C GLU A 208 -6.98 12.91 11.24
N PRO A 209 -6.82 11.71 11.80
CA PRO A 209 -7.34 10.48 11.21
C PRO A 209 -8.87 10.38 11.41
N LEU A 210 -9.59 10.17 10.30
CA LEU A 210 -11.03 9.87 10.26
C LEU A 210 -11.32 8.38 10.39
N PHE A 211 -10.33 7.55 10.03
CA PHE A 211 -10.33 6.10 10.14
C PHE A 211 -8.89 5.61 10.33
N GLU A 212 -8.71 4.58 11.14
CA GLU A 212 -7.43 3.95 11.40
C GLU A 212 -7.59 2.43 11.37
N ASN A 213 -6.58 1.75 10.84
CA ASN A 213 -6.49 0.29 10.77
C ASN A 213 -5.03 -0.16 10.89
N SER A 214 -4.82 -1.41 11.19
CA SER A 214 -3.52 -2.08 11.11
C SER A 214 -3.69 -3.47 10.52
N ALA A 215 -2.74 -3.87 9.69
CA ALA A 215 -2.63 -5.24 9.19
C ALA A 215 -1.25 -5.82 9.54
N VAL A 216 -1.19 -7.15 9.59
CA VAL A 216 0.03 -7.92 9.86
C VAL A 216 0.35 -8.78 8.66
N PHE A 217 1.60 -8.74 8.22
CA PHE A 217 2.11 -9.46 7.05
C PHE A 217 3.17 -10.49 7.46
N PRO A 218 2.78 -11.70 7.87
CA PRO A 218 3.70 -12.81 8.15
C PRO A 218 3.64 -13.84 7.01
N PRO A 219 4.66 -14.07 6.22
CA PRO A 219 5.96 -13.43 6.08
C PRO A 219 5.92 -12.11 5.29
N SER A 220 7.06 -11.42 5.19
CA SER A 220 7.15 -10.21 4.36
C SER A 220 6.95 -10.51 2.88
N ILE A 221 6.50 -9.51 2.09
CA ILE A 221 6.34 -9.67 0.63
C ILE A 221 7.67 -10.07 -0.03
N ALA A 222 8.81 -9.57 0.48
CA ALA A 222 10.12 -9.98 0.00
C ALA A 222 10.40 -11.47 0.25
N ASP A 223 10.05 -12.00 1.43
CA ASP A 223 10.19 -13.43 1.73
C ASP A 223 9.25 -14.28 0.89
N LEU A 224 8.03 -13.80 0.63
CA LEU A 224 7.06 -14.48 -0.23
C LEU A 224 7.60 -14.68 -1.64
N VAL A 225 8.12 -13.61 -2.26
CA VAL A 225 8.62 -13.66 -3.63
C VAL A 225 9.90 -14.48 -3.72
N ASN A 226 10.85 -14.26 -2.79
CA ASN A 226 12.15 -14.94 -2.81
C ASN A 226 12.06 -16.44 -2.50
N ASN A 227 11.10 -16.86 -1.67
CA ASN A 227 10.92 -18.25 -1.25
C ASN A 227 9.70 -18.94 -1.88
N ASP A 228 9.06 -18.30 -2.84
CA ASP A 228 7.85 -18.82 -3.53
C ASP A 228 6.74 -19.25 -2.56
N LEU A 229 6.53 -18.51 -1.46
CA LEU A 229 5.51 -18.83 -0.47
C LEU A 229 4.12 -18.36 -0.90
N GLU A 230 3.07 -18.87 -0.26
CA GLU A 230 1.71 -18.37 -0.37
C GLU A 230 1.52 -17.12 0.49
N LEU A 231 0.82 -16.12 -0.03
CA LEU A 231 0.47 -14.93 0.73
C LEU A 231 -0.63 -15.24 1.74
N ALA A 232 -0.39 -14.87 3.00
CA ALA A 232 -1.42 -14.70 4.01
C ALA A 232 -1.13 -13.42 4.80
N TYR A 233 -2.15 -12.64 5.09
CA TYR A 233 -2.09 -11.48 5.97
C TYR A 233 -3.46 -11.19 6.55
N TYR A 234 -3.52 -10.37 7.58
CA TYR A 234 -4.79 -10.10 8.24
C TYR A 234 -4.84 -8.70 8.85
N THR A 235 -6.03 -8.09 8.86
CA THR A 235 -6.28 -6.86 9.58
C THR A 235 -6.54 -7.17 11.06
N LEU A 236 -6.06 -6.29 11.93
CA LEU A 236 -6.29 -6.38 13.35
C LEU A 236 -7.66 -5.79 13.72
N LYS A 237 -8.25 -6.31 14.78
CA LYS A 237 -9.46 -5.74 15.38
C LYS A 237 -9.24 -4.32 15.92
N GLU A 238 -8.06 -4.05 16.44
CA GLU A 238 -7.67 -2.75 17.00
C GLU A 238 -6.23 -2.44 16.63
N VAL A 239 -5.93 -1.18 16.35
CA VAL A 239 -4.56 -0.74 16.14
C VAL A 239 -3.80 -0.78 17.47
N PRO A 240 -2.64 -1.45 17.57
CA PRO A 240 -1.84 -1.44 18.79
C PRO A 240 -1.54 0.00 19.25
N PRO A 241 -1.74 0.36 20.54
CA PRO A 241 -1.60 1.75 20.98
C PRO A 241 -0.25 2.40 20.65
N ALA A 242 0.86 1.66 20.80
CA ALA A 242 2.19 2.16 20.45
C ALA A 242 2.34 2.43 18.95
N LEU A 243 1.75 1.58 18.09
CA LEU A 243 1.74 1.76 16.65
C LEU A 243 0.83 2.93 16.24
N GLN A 244 -0.32 3.07 16.90
CA GLN A 244 -1.25 4.19 16.65
C GLN A 244 -0.59 5.54 16.94
N GLU A 245 0.10 5.66 18.08
CA GLU A 245 0.85 6.86 18.44
C GLU A 245 1.93 7.15 17.38
N LEU A 246 2.70 6.13 17.01
CA LEU A 246 3.79 6.26 16.04
C LEU A 246 3.25 6.61 14.65
N GLY A 247 2.16 5.99 14.23
CA GLY A 247 1.48 6.27 12.95
C GLY A 247 0.98 7.71 12.87
N ARG A 248 0.30 8.20 13.91
CA ARG A 248 -0.18 9.58 14.00
C ARG A 248 0.98 10.58 14.01
N ARG A 249 2.09 10.26 14.69
CA ARG A 249 3.30 11.07 14.67
C ARG A 249 3.93 11.09 13.27
N THR A 250 3.90 9.98 12.55
CA THR A 250 4.35 9.88 11.15
C THR A 250 3.48 10.74 10.23
N VAL A 251 2.15 10.69 10.36
CA VAL A 251 1.22 11.59 9.64
C VAL A 251 1.63 13.05 9.80
N LYS A 252 1.91 13.50 11.03
CA LYS A 252 2.32 14.88 11.32
C LYS A 252 3.70 15.22 10.76
N ALA A 253 4.67 14.31 10.90
CA ALA A 253 6.04 14.51 10.40
C ALA A 253 6.08 14.68 8.88
N PHE A 254 5.34 13.86 8.15
CA PHE A 254 5.24 13.92 6.70
C PHE A 254 4.19 14.93 6.18
N LYS A 255 3.58 15.71 7.09
CA LYS A 255 2.59 16.75 6.78
C LYS A 255 1.43 16.24 5.92
N VAL A 256 0.99 15.02 6.19
CA VAL A 256 -0.09 14.37 5.45
C VAL A 256 -1.40 15.11 5.69
N LYS A 257 -2.15 15.35 4.62
CA LYS A 257 -3.47 16.00 4.62
C LYS A 257 -4.33 15.43 3.53
N SER A 258 -5.62 15.28 3.82
CA SER A 258 -6.66 14.89 2.87
C SER A 258 -6.25 13.68 2.02
N ARG A 259 -5.91 12.55 2.68
CA ARG A 259 -5.30 11.42 2.00
C ARG A 259 -5.59 10.09 2.71
N PHE A 260 -5.67 9.02 1.94
CA PHE A 260 -5.51 7.67 2.45
C PHE A 260 -4.02 7.33 2.46
N VAL A 261 -3.53 6.76 3.56
CA VAL A 261 -2.13 6.35 3.73
C VAL A 261 -2.00 4.91 4.16
N HIS A 262 -0.88 4.30 3.80
CA HIS A 262 -0.44 2.96 4.20
C HIS A 262 1.03 3.06 4.63
N PHE A 263 1.30 3.07 5.93
CA PHE A 263 2.65 3.12 6.49
C PHE A 263 3.04 1.74 6.99
N GLU A 264 4.27 1.35 6.76
CA GLU A 264 4.81 0.07 7.20
C GLU A 264 5.80 0.24 8.34
N PHE A 265 5.70 -0.64 9.32
CA PHE A 265 6.56 -0.69 10.51
C PHE A 265 6.98 -2.12 10.80
N PHE A 266 8.21 -2.31 11.25
CA PHE A 266 8.60 -3.55 11.90
C PHE A 266 8.20 -3.52 13.36
N ARG A 267 7.56 -4.58 13.84
CA ARG A 267 7.50 -4.90 15.27
C ARG A 267 8.68 -5.81 15.60
N LEU A 268 9.61 -5.32 16.40
CA LEU A 268 10.87 -6.02 16.65
C LEU A 268 10.65 -7.37 17.32
N THR A 269 11.23 -8.42 16.74
CA THR A 269 11.32 -9.77 17.34
C THR A 269 12.68 -9.99 18.02
N MET A 270 13.65 -9.10 17.81
CA MET A 270 14.96 -9.05 18.44
C MET A 270 15.31 -7.61 18.81
N ALA A 271 15.76 -7.38 20.02
CA ALA A 271 16.23 -6.07 20.47
C ALA A 271 17.40 -5.58 19.61
N ARG A 272 17.39 -4.30 19.23
CA ARG A 272 18.42 -3.68 18.42
C ARG A 272 18.88 -2.37 19.07
N LYS A 273 20.17 -2.28 19.38
CA LYS A 273 20.76 -1.08 20.00
C LYS A 273 20.51 0.17 19.15
N GLY A 274 19.88 1.17 19.74
CA GLY A 274 19.55 2.44 19.08
C GLY A 274 18.22 2.42 18.31
N LEU A 275 17.50 1.27 18.26
CA LEU A 275 16.18 1.17 17.64
C LEU A 275 15.07 0.82 18.63
N GLY A 276 15.29 -0.13 19.55
CA GLY A 276 14.31 -0.52 20.55
C GLY A 276 14.49 -1.94 21.08
N GLU A 277 13.57 -2.31 21.95
CA GLU A 277 13.45 -3.62 22.58
C GLU A 277 12.46 -4.51 21.79
N VAL A 278 12.40 -5.81 22.13
CA VAL A 278 11.43 -6.74 21.55
C VAL A 278 10.01 -6.22 21.77
N GLY A 279 9.25 -6.11 20.67
CA GLY A 279 7.88 -5.59 20.67
C GLY A 279 7.75 -4.11 20.32
N ASP A 280 8.84 -3.35 20.31
CA ASP A 280 8.84 -1.96 19.85
C ASP A 280 8.67 -1.87 18.33
N PHE A 281 8.13 -0.74 17.84
CA PHE A 281 7.92 -0.49 16.43
C PHE A 281 9.01 0.41 15.84
N VAL A 282 9.48 0.06 14.64
CA VAL A 282 10.50 0.76 13.86
C VAL A 282 9.95 1.04 12.47
N ALA A 283 9.99 2.29 12.01
CA ALA A 283 9.45 2.66 10.71
C ALA A 283 10.24 2.03 9.55
N LEU A 284 9.50 1.48 8.58
CA LEU A 284 10.04 0.92 7.35
C LEU A 284 9.87 1.92 6.20
N GLU A 285 8.64 2.22 5.80
CA GLU A 285 8.35 3.19 4.74
C GLU A 285 6.95 3.80 4.86
N VAL A 286 6.75 4.94 4.19
CA VAL A 286 5.44 5.55 4.00
C VAL A 286 4.96 5.36 2.58
N ASN A 287 3.71 4.94 2.42
CA ASN A 287 3.02 4.90 1.14
C ASN A 287 1.82 5.85 1.20
N MET A 288 1.82 6.87 0.35
CA MET A 288 0.81 7.94 0.36
C MET A 288 -0.41 7.58 -0.48
N ARG A 289 -0.94 6.39 -0.23
CA ARG A 289 -2.08 5.79 -0.94
C ARG A 289 -2.71 4.70 -0.07
N PRO A 290 -3.92 4.20 -0.41
CA PRO A 290 -4.47 3.00 0.22
C PRO A 290 -3.51 1.81 0.12
N ALA A 291 -3.59 0.88 1.07
CA ALA A 291 -2.90 -0.40 0.98
C ALA A 291 -3.30 -1.14 -0.32
N GLY A 292 -2.38 -1.93 -0.85
CA GLY A 292 -2.59 -2.65 -2.10
C GLY A 292 -3.56 -3.84 -1.99
N GLY A 293 -3.86 -4.44 -3.14
CA GLY A 293 -4.71 -5.63 -3.22
C GLY A 293 -6.13 -5.36 -2.72
N TYR A 294 -6.63 -6.28 -1.91
CA TYR A 294 -7.96 -6.24 -1.30
C TYR A 294 -7.95 -5.69 0.14
N THR A 295 -6.87 -5.05 0.56
CA THR A 295 -6.75 -4.56 1.94
C THR A 295 -7.84 -3.54 2.31
N PRO A 296 -8.27 -2.60 1.43
CA PRO A 296 -9.43 -1.76 1.71
C PRO A 296 -10.72 -2.55 1.96
N ASP A 297 -10.96 -3.63 1.18
CA ASP A 297 -12.12 -4.51 1.38
C ASP A 297 -12.01 -5.29 2.70
N MET A 298 -10.79 -5.71 3.08
CA MET A 298 -10.55 -6.33 4.39
C MET A 298 -10.85 -5.37 5.54
N MET A 299 -10.53 -4.08 5.39
CA MET A 299 -10.90 -3.05 6.37
C MET A 299 -12.43 -2.93 6.49
N ASP A 300 -13.15 -2.98 5.36
CA ASP A 300 -14.61 -2.94 5.36
C ASP A 300 -15.20 -4.12 6.12
N TYR A 301 -14.74 -5.32 5.84
CA TYR A 301 -15.22 -6.53 6.53
C TYR A 301 -14.74 -6.61 7.98
N GLY A 302 -13.50 -6.18 8.25
CA GLY A 302 -12.93 -6.18 9.60
C GLY A 302 -13.64 -5.21 10.54
N HIS A 303 -14.01 -4.03 10.05
CA HIS A 303 -14.62 -2.98 10.87
C HIS A 303 -16.12 -2.76 10.59
N ALA A 304 -16.75 -3.63 9.79
CA ALA A 304 -18.13 -3.51 9.35
C ALA A 304 -18.45 -2.07 8.88
N THR A 305 -17.62 -1.52 7.99
CA THR A 305 -17.64 -0.13 7.51
C THR A 305 -17.54 -0.10 5.98
N ASP A 306 -17.33 1.08 5.41
CA ASP A 306 -17.05 1.31 3.98
C ASP A 306 -15.98 2.41 3.90
N VAL A 307 -14.69 2.00 3.82
CA VAL A 307 -13.56 2.94 3.76
C VAL A 307 -13.57 3.79 2.50
N TYR A 308 -14.15 3.27 1.42
CA TYR A 308 -14.34 4.03 0.18
C TYR A 308 -15.32 5.20 0.38
N THR A 309 -16.41 4.97 1.16
CA THR A 309 -17.33 6.03 1.58
C THR A 309 -16.63 7.03 2.51
N ILE A 310 -15.88 6.57 3.51
CA ILE A 310 -15.14 7.46 4.43
C ILE A 310 -14.15 8.33 3.65
N TRP A 311 -13.46 7.77 2.65
CA TRP A 311 -12.55 8.51 1.79
C TRP A 311 -13.29 9.53 0.91
N ALA A 312 -14.42 9.17 0.32
CA ALA A 312 -15.25 10.10 -0.46
C ALA A 312 -15.84 11.22 0.40
N ASP A 313 -16.22 10.93 1.64
CA ASP A 313 -16.68 11.92 2.62
C ASP A 313 -15.55 12.89 3.00
N MET A 314 -14.33 12.39 3.19
CA MET A 314 -13.15 13.23 3.43
C MET A 314 -12.90 14.18 2.25
N ILE A 315 -13.00 13.71 1.00
CA ILE A 315 -12.84 14.53 -0.20
C ILE A 315 -13.93 15.62 -0.30
N THR A 316 -15.17 15.29 0.04
CA THR A 316 -16.32 16.18 -0.22
C THR A 316 -16.74 17.02 0.96
N ALA A 317 -16.49 16.57 2.18
CA ALA A 317 -16.97 17.18 3.42
C ALA A 317 -15.88 17.37 4.49
N ASP A 318 -14.65 16.91 4.23
CA ASP A 318 -13.49 16.97 5.16
C ASP A 318 -13.81 16.37 6.54
N LYS A 319 -14.62 15.32 6.57
CA LYS A 319 -15.00 14.59 7.79
C LYS A 319 -15.57 13.22 7.46
N ARG A 320 -15.61 12.34 8.42
CA ARG A 320 -16.36 11.08 8.33
C ARG A 320 -17.84 11.33 8.59
N LEU A 321 -18.68 10.97 7.64
CA LEU A 321 -20.14 11.01 7.79
C LEU A 321 -20.70 9.63 8.16
N LEU A 322 -20.06 8.55 7.67
CA LEU A 322 -20.44 7.18 7.98
C LEU A 322 -20.15 6.86 9.46
N PRO A 323 -21.16 6.52 10.29
CA PRO A 323 -20.93 6.17 11.68
C PRO A 323 -20.01 4.95 11.84
N ALA A 324 -19.24 4.89 12.93
CA ALA A 324 -18.54 3.67 13.31
C ALA A 324 -19.56 2.58 13.69
N SER A 325 -19.32 1.34 13.22
CA SER A 325 -20.25 0.22 13.49
C SER A 325 -20.13 -0.30 14.91
N GLY A 326 -18.96 -0.16 15.55
CA GLY A 326 -18.60 -0.79 16.83
C GLY A 326 -18.52 -2.31 16.75
N LYS A 327 -18.42 -2.88 15.54
CA LYS A 327 -18.31 -4.32 15.30
C LYS A 327 -16.98 -4.59 14.60
N ASP A 328 -15.93 -4.76 15.41
CA ASP A 328 -14.59 -4.98 14.91
C ASP A 328 -14.19 -6.45 15.05
N HIS A 329 -13.66 -7.00 13.96
CA HIS A 329 -13.18 -8.37 13.82
C HIS A 329 -11.81 -8.37 13.17
N TRP A 330 -11.11 -9.50 13.26
CA TRP A 330 -10.00 -9.78 12.33
C TRP A 330 -10.57 -10.12 10.97
N CYS A 331 -9.96 -9.63 9.90
CA CYS A 331 -10.23 -10.07 8.55
C CYS A 331 -8.95 -10.68 7.99
N VAL A 332 -9.01 -11.94 7.56
CA VAL A 332 -7.86 -12.71 7.12
C VAL A 332 -7.95 -13.00 5.63
N TYR A 333 -6.86 -12.75 4.93
CA TYR A 333 -6.62 -13.13 3.54
C TYR A 333 -5.66 -14.32 3.51
N ALA A 334 -6.00 -15.37 2.77
CA ALA A 334 -5.11 -16.49 2.51
C ALA A 334 -5.25 -16.91 1.05
N SER A 335 -4.12 -17.03 0.34
CA SER A 335 -4.12 -17.41 -1.08
C SER A 335 -3.56 -18.81 -1.31
N ARG A 336 -3.83 -19.34 -2.52
CA ARG A 336 -3.28 -20.58 -3.07
C ARG A 336 -2.66 -20.35 -4.43
N LYS A 337 -1.64 -21.13 -4.75
CA LYS A 337 -0.99 -21.20 -6.07
C LYS A 337 -1.45 -22.42 -6.82
N ASP A 338 -1.70 -22.31 -8.14
CA ASP A 338 -2.08 -23.45 -8.98
C ASP A 338 -0.96 -24.49 -9.14
N SER A 339 0.30 -24.08 -8.91
CA SER A 339 1.47 -24.94 -8.97
C SER A 339 1.59 -25.93 -7.79
N ARG A 340 0.70 -25.83 -6.78
CA ARG A 340 0.79 -26.60 -5.54
C ARG A 340 -0.44 -27.47 -5.30
N THR A 341 -0.24 -28.56 -4.58
CA THR A 341 -1.32 -29.45 -4.12
C THR A 341 -1.57 -29.23 -2.64
N TYR A 342 -2.82 -28.93 -2.29
CA TYR A 342 -3.24 -28.65 -0.92
C TYR A 342 -4.04 -29.82 -0.35
N ARG A 343 -3.90 -30.01 0.97
CA ARG A 343 -4.58 -31.08 1.71
C ARG A 343 -6.09 -30.95 1.67
N HIS A 344 -6.62 -29.73 1.75
CA HIS A 344 -8.05 -29.46 1.79
C HIS A 344 -8.53 -28.92 0.45
N THR A 345 -9.65 -29.42 -0.04
CA THR A 345 -10.28 -28.94 -1.28
C THR A 345 -10.98 -27.59 -1.07
N HIS A 346 -11.41 -26.96 -2.18
CA HIS A 346 -12.25 -25.77 -2.11
C HIS A 346 -13.56 -26.04 -1.36
N GLU A 347 -14.22 -27.17 -1.64
CA GLU A 347 -15.48 -27.57 -1.03
C GLU A 347 -15.33 -27.78 0.49
N GLU A 348 -14.20 -28.33 0.95
CA GLU A 348 -13.91 -28.51 2.37
C GLU A 348 -13.68 -27.17 3.07
N ILE A 349 -13.00 -26.19 2.41
CA ILE A 349 -12.86 -24.82 2.94
C ILE A 349 -14.24 -24.18 3.07
N MET A 350 -15.06 -24.25 2.02
CA MET A 350 -16.40 -23.66 2.03
C MET A 350 -17.34 -24.37 3.02
N ALA A 351 -17.22 -25.67 3.21
CA ALA A 351 -17.99 -26.40 4.22
C ALA A 351 -17.64 -26.01 5.66
N LYS A 352 -16.35 -25.69 5.92
CA LYS A 352 -15.88 -25.35 7.27
C LYS A 352 -16.01 -23.87 7.60
N TYR A 353 -15.79 -22.99 6.64
CA TYR A 353 -15.67 -21.55 6.87
C TYR A 353 -16.64 -20.70 6.02
N GLY A 354 -17.52 -21.30 5.22
CA GLY A 354 -18.36 -20.59 4.25
C GLY A 354 -19.26 -19.52 4.87
N ASP A 355 -19.69 -19.69 6.11
CA ASP A 355 -20.45 -18.71 6.89
C ASP A 355 -19.65 -17.48 7.32
N ARG A 356 -18.32 -17.57 7.26
CA ARG A 356 -17.37 -16.49 7.61
C ARG A 356 -16.63 -15.93 6.41
N ILE A 357 -16.64 -16.65 5.27
CA ILE A 357 -15.99 -16.19 4.04
C ILE A 357 -16.75 -14.99 3.50
N THR A 358 -16.05 -13.86 3.42
CA THR A 358 -16.58 -12.60 2.91
C THR A 358 -16.28 -12.41 1.43
N MET A 359 -15.20 -13.02 0.94
CA MET A 359 -14.78 -12.98 -0.46
C MET A 359 -13.99 -14.23 -0.81
N CYS A 360 -14.21 -14.74 -2.03
CA CYS A 360 -13.47 -15.89 -2.56
C CYS A 360 -13.40 -15.73 -4.08
N GLU A 361 -12.21 -15.46 -4.60
CA GLU A 361 -12.06 -15.10 -6.01
C GLU A 361 -10.78 -15.67 -6.62
N ARG A 362 -10.85 -15.90 -7.93
CA ARG A 362 -9.66 -16.13 -8.73
C ARG A 362 -9.00 -14.79 -9.07
N MET A 363 -7.73 -14.66 -8.73
CA MET A 363 -6.97 -13.46 -8.96
C MET A 363 -6.65 -13.24 -10.45
N PRO A 364 -6.60 -11.98 -10.93
CA PRO A 364 -6.05 -11.66 -12.25
C PRO A 364 -4.60 -12.15 -12.38
N GLU A 365 -4.23 -12.66 -13.56
CA GLU A 365 -2.90 -13.26 -13.81
C GLU A 365 -1.73 -12.33 -13.43
N ILE A 366 -1.87 -11.03 -13.70
CA ILE A 366 -0.87 -10.03 -13.35
C ILE A 366 -0.55 -9.98 -11.83
N MET A 367 -1.45 -10.46 -10.99
CA MET A 367 -1.30 -10.47 -9.53
C MET A 367 -0.84 -11.82 -8.96
N TRP A 368 -0.75 -12.88 -9.78
CA TRP A 368 -0.47 -14.24 -9.28
C TRP A 368 0.85 -14.37 -8.55
N ALA A 369 1.88 -13.66 -9.00
CA ALA A 369 3.21 -13.72 -8.38
C ALA A 369 3.22 -13.21 -6.92
N THR A 370 2.39 -12.22 -6.60
CA THR A 370 2.36 -11.57 -5.29
C THR A 370 1.15 -11.94 -4.46
N MET A 371 -0.02 -12.12 -5.08
CA MET A 371 -1.30 -12.32 -4.39
C MET A 371 -1.78 -13.79 -4.43
N GLY A 372 -1.12 -14.67 -5.20
CA GLY A 372 -1.58 -16.03 -5.45
C GLY A 372 -2.65 -16.12 -6.53
N CYS A 373 -3.04 -17.35 -6.91
CA CYS A 373 -3.98 -17.59 -8.01
C CYS A 373 -5.45 -17.63 -7.56
N MET A 374 -5.70 -18.17 -6.36
CA MET A 374 -7.02 -18.26 -5.74
C MET A 374 -6.94 -17.70 -4.33
N MET A 375 -7.84 -16.77 -3.96
CA MET A 375 -7.86 -16.19 -2.65
C MET A 375 -9.13 -16.53 -1.88
N TYR A 376 -8.99 -16.59 -0.56
CA TYR A 376 -10.06 -16.69 0.42
C TYR A 376 -9.90 -15.60 1.44
N MET A 377 -10.96 -14.84 1.68
CA MET A 377 -11.02 -13.83 2.71
C MET A 377 -12.11 -14.17 3.70
N ALA A 378 -11.81 -14.17 4.99
CA ALA A 378 -12.75 -14.56 6.02
C ALA A 378 -12.66 -13.64 7.24
N GLN A 379 -13.78 -13.50 7.97
CA GLN A 379 -13.79 -12.92 9.31
C GLN A 379 -13.36 -13.95 10.34
N ALA A 380 -12.61 -13.49 11.35
CA ALA A 380 -12.21 -14.28 12.52
C ALA A 380 -12.49 -13.51 13.80
N TYR A 381 -12.73 -14.22 14.90
CA TYR A 381 -13.12 -13.64 16.18
C TYR A 381 -11.98 -13.71 17.23
N SER A 382 -10.88 -14.38 16.89
CA SER A 382 -9.66 -14.46 17.68
C SER A 382 -8.43 -14.63 16.77
N GLU A 383 -7.27 -14.28 17.30
CA GLU A 383 -6.00 -14.48 16.59
C GLU A 383 -5.73 -15.99 16.35
N GLN A 384 -6.16 -16.86 17.27
CA GLN A 384 -6.09 -18.31 17.08
C GLN A 384 -6.88 -18.75 15.83
N GLU A 385 -8.11 -18.24 15.64
CA GLU A 385 -8.93 -18.54 14.47
C GLU A 385 -8.29 -18.04 13.16
N VAL A 386 -7.60 -16.89 13.19
CA VAL A 386 -6.81 -16.39 12.04
C VAL A 386 -5.77 -17.43 11.66
N GLN A 387 -4.96 -17.90 12.62
CA GLN A 387 -3.90 -18.87 12.37
C GLN A 387 -4.45 -20.25 11.92
N GLU A 388 -5.57 -20.67 12.50
CA GLU A 388 -6.26 -21.90 12.08
C GLU A 388 -6.79 -21.80 10.65
N PHE A 389 -7.35 -20.67 10.25
CA PHE A 389 -7.83 -20.45 8.90
C PHE A 389 -6.68 -20.47 7.88
N ILE A 390 -5.61 -19.72 8.13
CA ILE A 390 -4.42 -19.68 7.25
C ILE A 390 -3.86 -21.09 7.06
N ARG A 391 -3.65 -21.82 8.17
CA ARG A 391 -3.12 -23.17 8.12
C ARG A 391 -4.03 -24.10 7.32
N PHE A 392 -5.35 -24.05 7.54
CA PHE A 392 -6.30 -24.92 6.84
C PHE A 392 -6.35 -24.62 5.33
N VAL A 393 -6.28 -23.34 4.96
CA VAL A 393 -6.27 -22.95 3.54
C VAL A 393 -4.96 -23.35 2.86
N GLN A 394 -3.81 -23.23 3.53
CA GLN A 394 -2.48 -23.36 2.93
C GLN A 394 -1.75 -24.66 3.25
N GLU A 395 -2.34 -25.60 4.03
CA GLU A 395 -1.71 -26.88 4.35
C GLU A 395 -1.50 -27.71 3.06
N TRP A 396 -0.27 -28.07 2.80
CA TRP A 396 0.10 -28.88 1.65
C TRP A 396 -0.29 -30.36 1.87
N ALA A 397 -0.56 -31.09 0.75
CA ALA A 397 -0.92 -32.50 0.75
C ALA A 397 0.29 -33.43 1.07
#